data_4ce96786f9503b06e1b3bb3c20341cba
#
_entry.id   4ce96786f9503b06e1b3bb3c20341cba
#
_cell.length_a   1.000
_cell.length_b   1.000
_cell.length_c   1.000
_cell.angle_alpha   90.00
_cell.angle_beta   90.00
_cell.angle_gamma   90.00
#
_symmetry.space_group_name_H-M   'P 1'
#
loop_
_entity.id
_entity.type
_entity.pdbx_description
1 polymer ?
#
loop_
_entity_poly.entity_id
_entity_poly.type
_entity_poly.pdbx_seq_one_letter_code
_entity_poly.pdbx_strand_id
1 'polypeptide(L)'
;MTSLPTPIIGLIVAVFVLVWLVLRTRVHALIAMLAAACIAGLLGGMGIDKTLSVITSGFGTTLGSIGLVIGLGVMMGRLLEVSGAAERIAWSFIKWLGKRREEWALAITGYIVSIPIFVDSAFVILYPVAKALAKSGKRSLLTLGVALAGGLVVTHHTVPPTPGPLGVAGIFNVDIGAMLLTGMALAVPCVIGIVFYAQWLDKRYPDFVPRTLNADEVNAALEQYNKEKEQKDLPSLMLSLLPIVVPIVLIFLKAICSTLATVEGWSGLATHPVVQAINFVGSPVIALAISVLLAVYTLVPRMDKHTTAERLEEGLQSAGIILLVTGAGGALGAILRDSGAGQQLAEQVANLPISPILIPFIVATLVRLIQGSGTVAMITAASISAPILAQIPGINMLLAAQAATMGSLFFGYFNDSLFWVVNRMMGVSDVKQQMVVWSVPTTIAWAIGGTGVALINLLFGSGGSWLDPLLPIVVLAAIMLWVRWQAQGIKDKLVVKD
;
A
#
# COMPACT_ATOMS: atom_id res chain seq x y z
N MET A 1 22.34 34.92 15.35
CA MET A 1 22.09 33.83 14.37
C MET A 1 22.72 32.58 14.97
N THR A 2 21.91 31.72 15.59
CA THR A 2 22.37 30.42 16.10
C THR A 2 22.71 29.56 14.87
N SER A 3 23.97 29.16 14.73
CA SER A 3 24.40 28.24 13.67
C SER A 3 23.58 26.95 13.79
N LEU A 4 23.01 26.50 12.66
CA LEU A 4 22.30 25.21 12.63
C LEU A 4 23.26 24.10 13.12
N PRO A 5 22.79 23.19 14.00
CA PRO A 5 23.61 22.07 14.46
C PRO A 5 24.05 21.19 13.29
N THR A 6 25.28 20.70 13.34
CA THR A 6 25.89 19.89 12.27
C THR A 6 25.04 18.71 11.82
N PRO A 7 24.35 17.94 12.71
CA PRO A 7 23.48 16.84 12.29
C PRO A 7 22.26 17.28 11.44
N ILE A 8 21.70 18.46 11.74
CA ILE A 8 20.58 19.01 10.95
C ILE A 8 21.06 19.43 9.56
N ILE A 9 22.24 20.05 9.46
CA ILE A 9 22.83 20.41 8.15
C ILE A 9 23.05 19.13 7.33
N GLY A 10 23.64 18.09 7.92
CA GLY A 10 23.85 16.80 7.29
C GLY A 10 22.53 16.19 6.76
N LEU A 11 21.47 16.25 7.54
CA LEU A 11 20.15 15.77 7.12
C LEU A 11 19.56 16.61 5.99
N ILE A 12 19.57 17.93 6.07
CA ILE A 12 19.01 18.79 5.00
C ILE A 12 19.73 18.52 3.67
N VAL A 13 21.06 18.44 3.69
CA VAL A 13 21.84 18.12 2.49
C VAL A 13 21.53 16.72 1.99
N ALA A 14 21.43 15.73 2.88
CA ALA A 14 21.10 14.35 2.53
C ALA A 14 19.71 14.23 1.87
N VAL A 15 18.69 14.87 2.43
CA VAL A 15 17.32 14.89 1.86
C VAL A 15 17.31 15.62 0.51
N PHE A 16 18.01 16.77 0.42
CA PHE A 16 18.13 17.48 -0.86
C PHE A 16 18.78 16.60 -1.93
N VAL A 17 19.90 15.94 -1.60
CA VAL A 17 20.59 15.04 -2.54
C VAL A 17 19.73 13.84 -2.90
N LEU A 18 19.02 13.23 -1.93
CA LEU A 18 18.08 12.14 -2.18
C LEU A 18 17.04 12.56 -3.23
N VAL A 19 16.38 13.69 -2.98
CA VAL A 19 15.34 14.23 -3.87
C VAL A 19 15.93 14.59 -5.24
N TRP A 20 17.09 15.23 -5.27
CA TRP A 20 17.74 15.60 -6.52
C TRP A 20 18.18 14.39 -7.35
N LEU A 21 18.78 13.37 -6.72
CA LEU A 21 19.17 12.12 -7.40
C LEU A 21 17.95 11.42 -8.01
N VAL A 22 16.88 11.29 -7.25
CA VAL A 22 15.65 10.62 -7.72
C VAL A 22 14.97 11.41 -8.84
N LEU A 23 14.95 12.76 -8.76
CA LEU A 23 14.24 13.61 -9.72
C LEU A 23 14.99 13.89 -11.02
N ARG A 24 16.29 14.18 -10.90
CA ARG A 24 17.08 14.74 -12.00
C ARG A 24 18.07 13.78 -12.61
N THR A 25 18.23 12.61 -12.01
CA THR A 25 19.19 11.61 -12.49
C THR A 25 18.47 10.29 -12.80
N ARG A 26 19.19 9.35 -13.40
CA ARG A 26 18.70 7.98 -13.65
C ARG A 26 19.04 7.01 -12.51
N VAL A 27 19.38 7.55 -11.34
CA VAL A 27 19.82 6.76 -10.19
C VAL A 27 18.62 6.11 -9.53
N HIS A 28 18.74 4.82 -9.26
CA HIS A 28 17.70 4.06 -8.57
C HIS A 28 17.56 4.50 -7.10
N ALA A 29 16.34 4.46 -6.54
CA ALA A 29 16.03 4.88 -5.18
C ALA A 29 16.94 4.23 -4.11
N LEU A 30 17.31 2.96 -4.27
CA LEU A 30 18.26 2.27 -3.42
C LEU A 30 19.59 3.04 -3.27
N ILE A 31 20.18 3.42 -4.40
CA ILE A 31 21.48 4.13 -4.42
C ILE A 31 21.32 5.53 -3.85
N ALA A 32 20.22 6.21 -4.18
CA ALA A 32 19.91 7.53 -3.66
C ALA A 32 19.76 7.54 -2.12
N MET A 33 19.09 6.54 -1.55
CA MET A 33 18.93 6.39 -0.09
C MET A 33 20.26 6.07 0.60
N LEU A 34 21.09 5.20 0.03
CA LEU A 34 22.42 4.89 0.57
C LEU A 34 23.34 6.12 0.49
N ALA A 35 23.33 6.86 -0.60
CA ALA A 35 24.07 8.12 -0.73
C ALA A 35 23.62 9.15 0.31
N ALA A 36 22.30 9.29 0.52
CA ALA A 36 21.75 10.15 1.55
C ALA A 36 22.19 9.70 2.96
N ALA A 37 22.20 8.42 3.25
CA ALA A 37 22.69 7.87 4.52
C ALA A 37 24.17 8.20 4.75
N CYS A 38 25.03 8.01 3.73
CA CYS A 38 26.43 8.38 3.80
C CYS A 38 26.62 9.89 4.07
N ILE A 39 25.90 10.75 3.33
CA ILE A 39 25.98 12.22 3.47
C ILE A 39 25.50 12.64 4.85
N ALA A 40 24.36 12.12 5.32
CA ALA A 40 23.82 12.42 6.65
C ALA A 40 24.78 12.02 7.79
N GLY A 41 25.42 10.85 7.68
CA GLY A 41 26.39 10.38 8.67
C GLY A 41 27.67 11.20 8.68
N LEU A 42 28.27 11.40 7.51
CA LEU A 42 29.56 12.12 7.40
C LEU A 42 29.41 13.61 7.76
N LEU A 43 28.44 14.30 7.15
CA LEU A 43 28.20 15.72 7.47
C LEU A 43 27.57 15.90 8.84
N GLY A 44 26.88 14.86 9.38
CA GLY A 44 26.40 14.84 10.75
C GLY A 44 27.48 14.62 11.82
N GLY A 45 28.75 14.45 11.41
CA GLY A 45 29.90 14.35 12.31
C GLY A 45 30.16 12.95 12.88
N MET A 46 29.60 11.88 12.29
CA MET A 46 29.76 10.51 12.80
C MET A 46 31.13 9.88 12.51
N GLY A 47 31.89 10.42 11.54
CA GLY A 47 33.11 9.79 11.03
C GLY A 47 32.84 8.61 10.08
N ILE A 48 33.87 8.19 9.33
CA ILE A 48 33.73 7.22 8.23
C ILE A 48 33.36 5.83 8.77
N ASP A 49 34.15 5.29 9.71
CA ASP A 49 33.97 3.91 10.19
C ASP A 49 32.61 3.72 10.89
N LYS A 50 32.21 4.70 11.72
CA LYS A 50 30.92 4.66 12.40
C LYS A 50 29.76 4.77 11.40
N THR A 51 29.87 5.64 10.37
CA THR A 51 28.85 5.77 9.34
C THR A 51 28.67 4.45 8.59
N LEU A 52 29.75 3.78 8.16
CA LEU A 52 29.65 2.49 7.47
C LEU A 52 29.08 1.39 8.37
N SER A 53 29.50 1.32 9.62
CA SER A 53 29.00 0.37 10.60
C SER A 53 27.48 0.54 10.84
N VAL A 54 27.01 1.77 11.00
CA VAL A 54 25.59 2.08 11.22
C VAL A 54 24.75 1.82 10.00
N ILE A 55 25.25 2.10 8.79
CA ILE A 55 24.57 1.76 7.53
C ILE A 55 24.38 0.24 7.44
N THR A 56 25.44 -0.54 7.67
CA THR A 56 25.39 -2.00 7.56
C THR A 56 24.46 -2.61 8.60
N SER A 57 24.55 -2.15 9.85
CA SER A 57 23.70 -2.66 10.96
C SER A 57 22.24 -2.26 10.77
N GLY A 58 21.94 -1.03 10.36
CA GLY A 58 20.59 -0.56 10.11
C GLY A 58 19.92 -1.30 8.95
N PHE A 59 20.66 -1.53 7.86
CA PHE A 59 20.23 -2.35 6.74
C PHE A 59 19.92 -3.78 7.18
N GLY A 60 20.87 -4.43 7.88
CA GLY A 60 20.72 -5.83 8.33
C GLY A 60 19.60 -6.01 9.35
N THR A 61 19.47 -5.12 10.33
CA THR A 61 18.41 -5.16 11.34
C THR A 61 17.01 -5.06 10.70
N THR A 62 16.85 -4.14 9.77
CA THR A 62 15.56 -3.97 9.07
C THR A 62 15.23 -5.19 8.24
N LEU A 63 16.15 -5.73 7.45
CA LEU A 63 15.90 -6.95 6.69
C LEU A 63 15.68 -8.17 7.58
N GLY A 64 16.39 -8.29 8.69
CA GLY A 64 16.20 -9.37 9.66
C GLY A 64 14.80 -9.36 10.27
N SER A 65 14.21 -8.21 10.49
CA SER A 65 12.88 -8.09 11.10
C SER A 65 11.73 -8.42 10.14
N ILE A 66 11.85 -8.07 8.84
CA ILE A 66 10.73 -8.13 7.90
C ILE A 66 11.02 -8.91 6.61
N GLY A 67 12.27 -9.22 6.32
CA GLY A 67 12.66 -9.84 5.04
C GLY A 67 11.96 -11.18 4.78
N LEU A 68 11.89 -12.04 5.80
CA LEU A 68 11.17 -13.31 5.71
C LEU A 68 9.67 -13.12 5.50
N VAL A 69 9.08 -12.14 6.17
CA VAL A 69 7.63 -11.85 6.05
C VAL A 69 7.30 -11.37 4.65
N ILE A 70 8.12 -10.47 4.08
CA ILE A 70 8.00 -10.01 2.69
C ILE A 70 8.14 -11.20 1.73
N GLY A 71 9.19 -12.01 1.87
CA GLY A 71 9.44 -13.16 1.00
C GLY A 71 8.29 -14.16 0.99
N LEU A 72 7.82 -14.56 2.16
CA LEU A 72 6.67 -15.48 2.30
C LEU A 72 5.37 -14.88 1.76
N GLY A 73 5.14 -13.58 2.00
CA GLY A 73 3.95 -12.87 1.49
C GLY A 73 3.87 -12.87 -0.04
N VAL A 74 4.99 -12.58 -0.73
CA VAL A 74 5.01 -12.57 -2.20
C VAL A 74 4.93 -13.97 -2.81
N MET A 75 5.53 -14.99 -2.15
CA MET A 75 5.38 -16.39 -2.55
C MET A 75 3.91 -16.82 -2.50
N MET A 76 3.22 -16.52 -1.40
CA MET A 76 1.79 -16.81 -1.27
C MET A 76 0.98 -16.07 -2.34
N GLY A 77 1.25 -14.78 -2.55
CA GLY A 77 0.59 -13.97 -3.57
C GLY A 77 0.73 -14.56 -4.96
N ARG A 78 1.93 -15.04 -5.32
CA ARG A 78 2.18 -15.67 -6.61
C ARG A 78 1.39 -16.98 -6.81
N LEU A 79 1.29 -17.80 -5.77
CA LEU A 79 0.48 -19.03 -5.84
C LEU A 79 -1.02 -18.73 -6.00
N LEU A 80 -1.54 -17.73 -5.30
CA LEU A 80 -2.94 -17.29 -5.46
C LEU A 80 -3.21 -16.76 -6.88
N GLU A 81 -2.23 -16.11 -7.48
CA GLU A 81 -2.31 -15.61 -8.85
C GLU A 81 -2.37 -16.77 -9.85
N VAL A 82 -1.37 -17.67 -9.84
CA VAL A 82 -1.26 -18.74 -10.85
C VAL A 82 -2.31 -19.84 -10.72
N SER A 83 -2.89 -20.03 -9.52
CA SER A 83 -3.94 -21.02 -9.28
C SER A 83 -5.33 -20.61 -9.73
N GLY A 84 -5.55 -19.32 -10.09
CA GLY A 84 -6.88 -18.77 -10.37
C GLY A 84 -7.73 -18.53 -9.12
N ALA A 85 -7.15 -18.60 -7.92
CA ALA A 85 -7.86 -18.34 -6.66
C ALA A 85 -8.41 -16.91 -6.60
N ALA A 86 -7.66 -15.91 -7.10
CA ALA A 86 -8.11 -14.53 -7.19
C ALA A 86 -9.38 -14.37 -8.05
N GLU A 87 -9.40 -15.04 -9.21
CA GLU A 87 -10.58 -15.08 -10.09
C GLU A 87 -11.78 -15.74 -9.40
N ARG A 88 -11.55 -16.85 -8.69
CA ARG A 88 -12.59 -17.55 -7.94
C ARG A 88 -13.23 -16.68 -6.87
N ILE A 89 -12.42 -15.95 -6.12
CA ILE A 89 -12.88 -15.01 -5.11
C ILE A 89 -13.78 -13.94 -5.76
N ALA A 90 -13.33 -13.31 -6.85
CA ALA A 90 -14.10 -12.30 -7.57
C ALA A 90 -15.47 -12.80 -7.99
N TRP A 91 -15.55 -13.94 -8.66
CA TRP A 91 -16.81 -14.53 -9.10
C TRP A 91 -17.76 -14.88 -7.97
N SER A 92 -17.21 -15.33 -6.84
CA SER A 92 -18.03 -15.68 -5.68
C SER A 92 -18.67 -14.45 -5.04
N PHE A 93 -17.92 -13.34 -4.90
CA PHE A 93 -18.48 -12.09 -4.38
C PHE A 93 -19.50 -11.46 -5.31
N ILE A 94 -19.27 -11.53 -6.63
CA ILE A 94 -20.25 -11.07 -7.62
C ILE A 94 -21.56 -11.85 -7.51
N LYS A 95 -21.45 -13.17 -7.38
CA LYS A 95 -22.62 -14.02 -7.20
C LYS A 95 -23.38 -13.74 -5.89
N TRP A 96 -22.64 -13.45 -4.83
CA TRP A 96 -23.19 -13.20 -3.50
C TRP A 96 -23.87 -11.82 -3.39
N LEU A 97 -23.25 -10.76 -3.90
CA LEU A 97 -23.80 -9.40 -3.84
C LEU A 97 -24.93 -9.17 -4.87
N GLY A 98 -25.03 -10.02 -5.89
CA GLY A 98 -26.08 -10.02 -6.89
C GLY A 98 -25.99 -8.91 -7.94
N LYS A 99 -26.91 -8.97 -8.92
CA LYS A 99 -27.02 -7.98 -10.01
C LYS A 99 -27.46 -6.64 -9.44
N ARG A 100 -26.81 -5.55 -9.81
CA ARG A 100 -26.98 -4.12 -9.46
C ARG A 100 -25.97 -3.55 -8.45
N ARG A 101 -25.04 -4.36 -7.92
CA ARG A 101 -24.00 -3.92 -6.97
C ARG A 101 -22.63 -4.43 -7.41
N GLU A 102 -22.43 -4.56 -8.71
CA GLU A 102 -21.21 -5.11 -9.30
C GLU A 102 -19.97 -4.28 -8.92
N GLU A 103 -20.11 -2.95 -8.81
CA GLU A 103 -19.02 -2.06 -8.37
C GLU A 103 -18.58 -2.34 -6.93
N TRP A 104 -19.52 -2.62 -6.05
CA TRP A 104 -19.21 -3.01 -4.66
C TRP A 104 -18.56 -4.39 -4.62
N ALA A 105 -19.05 -5.34 -5.41
CA ALA A 105 -18.47 -6.68 -5.48
C ALA A 105 -17.01 -6.62 -5.94
N LEU A 106 -16.71 -5.85 -6.97
CA LEU A 106 -15.35 -5.68 -7.48
C LEU A 106 -14.44 -4.90 -6.52
N ALA A 107 -14.96 -3.88 -5.85
CA ALA A 107 -14.22 -3.14 -4.83
C ALA A 107 -13.84 -4.03 -3.64
N ILE A 108 -14.78 -4.84 -3.13
CA ILE A 108 -14.54 -5.81 -2.04
C ILE A 108 -13.58 -6.91 -2.50
N THR A 109 -13.74 -7.39 -3.74
CA THR A 109 -12.79 -8.35 -4.31
C THR A 109 -11.38 -7.76 -4.36
N GLY A 110 -11.25 -6.53 -4.87
CA GLY A 110 -9.97 -5.82 -4.91
C GLY A 110 -9.37 -5.66 -3.52
N TYR A 111 -10.19 -5.28 -2.54
CA TYR A 111 -9.78 -5.13 -1.14
C TYR A 111 -9.21 -6.44 -0.57
N ILE A 112 -9.87 -7.58 -0.79
CA ILE A 112 -9.44 -8.87 -0.23
C ILE A 112 -8.26 -9.46 -1.00
N VAL A 113 -8.33 -9.43 -2.33
CA VAL A 113 -7.32 -10.06 -3.20
C VAL A 113 -5.98 -9.32 -3.10
N SER A 114 -6.00 -8.01 -2.91
CA SER A 114 -4.76 -7.21 -2.82
C SER A 114 -4.03 -7.34 -1.47
N ILE A 115 -4.59 -8.03 -0.49
CA ILE A 115 -3.88 -8.32 0.75
C ILE A 115 -2.58 -9.10 0.44
N PRO A 116 -2.63 -10.23 -0.30
CA PRO A 116 -1.43 -10.99 -0.64
C PRO A 116 -0.87 -10.74 -2.04
N ILE A 117 -1.62 -10.16 -2.98
CA ILE A 117 -1.25 -10.07 -4.39
C ILE A 117 -0.84 -8.64 -4.74
N PHE A 118 0.19 -8.49 -5.58
CA PHE A 118 0.58 -7.19 -6.12
C PHE A 118 -0.55 -6.59 -6.96
N VAL A 119 -0.79 -5.31 -6.75
CA VAL A 119 -1.90 -4.59 -7.36
C VAL A 119 -1.88 -4.63 -8.89
N ASP A 120 -0.71 -4.52 -9.52
CA ASP A 120 -0.56 -4.56 -10.97
C ASP A 120 -1.05 -5.90 -11.55
N SER A 121 -0.55 -7.02 -11.01
CA SER A 121 -0.96 -8.37 -11.39
C SER A 121 -2.43 -8.62 -11.10
N ALA A 122 -2.90 -8.26 -9.91
CA ALA A 122 -4.30 -8.46 -9.52
C ALA A 122 -5.26 -7.69 -10.44
N PHE A 123 -4.90 -6.45 -10.84
CA PHE A 123 -5.73 -5.69 -11.78
C PHE A 123 -5.79 -6.35 -13.15
N VAL A 124 -4.64 -6.81 -13.69
CA VAL A 124 -4.57 -7.49 -14.98
C VAL A 124 -5.44 -8.75 -15.01
N ILE A 125 -5.38 -9.55 -13.93
CA ILE A 125 -6.14 -10.80 -13.81
C ILE A 125 -7.65 -10.55 -13.66
N LEU A 126 -8.04 -9.55 -12.88
CA LEU A 126 -9.43 -9.30 -12.51
C LEU A 126 -10.16 -8.35 -13.46
N TYR A 127 -9.45 -7.57 -14.27
CA TYR A 127 -10.07 -6.63 -15.20
C TYR A 127 -10.96 -7.29 -16.29
N PRO A 128 -10.62 -8.48 -16.85
CA PRO A 128 -11.53 -9.22 -17.72
C PRO A 128 -12.89 -9.51 -17.08
N VAL A 129 -12.93 -9.74 -15.75
CA VAL A 129 -14.17 -9.92 -14.98
C VAL A 129 -15.00 -8.63 -14.99
N ALA A 130 -14.36 -7.47 -14.79
CA ALA A 130 -15.03 -6.17 -14.87
C ALA A 130 -15.61 -5.93 -16.28
N LYS A 131 -14.87 -6.29 -17.34
CA LYS A 131 -15.36 -6.22 -18.73
C LYS A 131 -16.59 -7.09 -18.96
N ALA A 132 -16.57 -8.34 -18.47
CA ALA A 132 -17.69 -9.26 -18.61
C ALA A 132 -18.95 -8.73 -17.90
N LEU A 133 -18.80 -8.13 -16.72
CA LEU A 133 -19.89 -7.53 -15.97
C LEU A 133 -20.46 -6.27 -16.64
N ALA A 134 -19.61 -5.40 -17.17
CA ALA A 134 -20.05 -4.19 -17.89
C ALA A 134 -20.97 -4.50 -19.07
N LYS A 135 -20.75 -5.63 -19.74
CA LYS A 135 -21.61 -6.08 -20.86
C LYS A 135 -22.96 -6.61 -20.41
N SER A 136 -22.98 -7.36 -19.31
CA SER A 136 -24.21 -8.02 -18.81
C SER A 136 -25.00 -7.16 -17.85
N GLY A 137 -24.41 -6.07 -17.33
CA GLY A 137 -24.92 -5.22 -16.26
C GLY A 137 -25.39 -3.85 -16.71
N LYS A 138 -25.82 -3.05 -15.75
CA LYS A 138 -26.24 -1.65 -15.93
C LYS A 138 -25.13 -0.64 -15.62
N ARG A 139 -23.93 -1.10 -15.24
CA ARG A 139 -22.80 -0.26 -14.86
C ARG A 139 -21.79 -0.14 -15.99
N SER A 140 -21.23 1.04 -16.15
CA SER A 140 -20.19 1.27 -17.13
C SER A 140 -18.90 0.52 -16.76
N LEU A 141 -18.11 0.19 -17.78
CA LEU A 141 -16.77 -0.38 -17.58
C LEU A 141 -15.87 0.56 -16.76
N LEU A 142 -16.07 1.88 -16.92
CA LEU A 142 -15.36 2.91 -16.16
C LEU A 142 -15.61 2.75 -14.65
N THR A 143 -16.89 2.69 -14.25
CA THR A 143 -17.26 2.52 -12.84
C THR A 143 -16.68 1.24 -12.24
N LEU A 144 -16.81 0.14 -12.98
CA LEU A 144 -16.33 -1.18 -12.53
C LEU A 144 -14.82 -1.23 -12.44
N GLY A 145 -14.11 -0.67 -13.42
CA GLY A 145 -12.65 -0.61 -13.44
C GLY A 145 -12.08 0.27 -12.32
N VAL A 146 -12.67 1.46 -12.09
CA VAL A 146 -12.26 2.36 -11.01
C VAL A 146 -12.54 1.75 -9.64
N ALA A 147 -13.68 1.09 -9.45
CA ALA A 147 -14.02 0.43 -8.20
C ALA A 147 -13.05 -0.74 -7.89
N LEU A 148 -12.76 -1.57 -8.88
CA LEU A 148 -11.78 -2.65 -8.76
C LEU A 148 -10.38 -2.10 -8.42
N ALA A 149 -9.89 -1.18 -9.23
CA ALA A 149 -8.57 -0.58 -9.05
C ALA A 149 -8.43 0.13 -7.70
N GLY A 150 -9.50 0.80 -7.25
CA GLY A 150 -9.55 1.46 -5.95
C GLY A 150 -9.45 0.48 -4.78
N GLY A 151 -10.22 -0.61 -4.81
CA GLY A 151 -10.13 -1.66 -3.80
C GLY A 151 -8.72 -2.26 -3.73
N LEU A 152 -8.13 -2.54 -4.88
CA LEU A 152 -6.78 -3.09 -4.99
C LEU A 152 -5.71 -2.13 -4.43
N VAL A 153 -5.68 -0.88 -4.90
CA VAL A 153 -4.60 0.06 -4.55
C VAL A 153 -4.63 0.49 -3.10
N VAL A 154 -5.82 0.70 -2.54
CA VAL A 154 -5.93 1.10 -1.13
C VAL A 154 -5.36 0.02 -0.23
N THR A 155 -5.81 -1.22 -0.41
CA THR A 155 -5.33 -2.35 0.40
C THR A 155 -3.84 -2.60 0.21
N HIS A 156 -3.35 -2.56 -1.03
CA HIS A 156 -1.94 -2.75 -1.33
C HIS A 156 -1.02 -1.74 -0.62
N HIS A 157 -1.48 -0.50 -0.48
CA HIS A 157 -0.69 0.55 0.19
C HIS A 157 -0.81 0.53 1.71
N THR A 158 -1.86 -0.07 2.28
CA THR A 158 -2.18 0.14 3.70
C THR A 158 -2.15 -1.12 4.55
N VAL A 159 -2.25 -2.29 3.92
CA VAL A 159 -2.46 -3.56 4.64
C VAL A 159 -1.29 -4.52 4.42
N PRO A 160 -0.56 -4.93 5.49
CA PRO A 160 0.33 -6.08 5.40
C PRO A 160 -0.43 -7.36 4.99
N PRO A 161 0.21 -8.36 4.39
CA PRO A 161 1.64 -8.55 4.21
C PRO A 161 2.23 -7.97 2.92
N THR A 162 1.59 -7.01 2.28
CA THR A 162 2.21 -6.32 1.14
C THR A 162 3.52 -5.66 1.55
N PRO A 163 4.55 -5.68 0.67
CA PRO A 163 5.91 -5.30 1.05
C PRO A 163 6.07 -3.86 1.54
N GLY A 164 5.30 -2.91 0.98
CA GLY A 164 5.35 -1.51 1.39
C GLY A 164 4.96 -1.29 2.86
N PRO A 165 3.73 -1.65 3.26
CA PRO A 165 3.30 -1.58 4.66
C PRO A 165 4.17 -2.38 5.62
N LEU A 166 4.70 -3.55 5.20
CA LEU A 166 5.66 -4.31 6.00
C LEU A 166 6.95 -3.55 6.23
N GLY A 167 7.49 -2.92 5.17
CA GLY A 167 8.69 -2.08 5.28
C GLY A 167 8.50 -0.94 6.26
N VAL A 168 7.35 -0.27 6.19
CA VAL A 168 6.96 0.79 7.13
C VAL A 168 6.85 0.26 8.55
N ALA A 169 6.16 -0.87 8.76
CA ALA A 169 6.02 -1.51 10.08
C ALA A 169 7.38 -1.83 10.70
N GLY A 170 8.31 -2.37 9.90
CA GLY A 170 9.67 -2.68 10.37
C GLY A 170 10.48 -1.45 10.75
N ILE A 171 10.41 -0.37 9.95
CA ILE A 171 11.15 0.88 10.21
C ILE A 171 10.59 1.61 11.44
N PHE A 172 9.27 1.64 11.62
CA PHE A 172 8.62 2.19 12.81
C PHE A 172 8.69 1.27 14.03
N ASN A 173 9.18 0.03 13.86
CA ASN A 173 9.22 -1.01 14.90
C ASN A 173 7.86 -1.24 15.57
N VAL A 174 6.80 -1.34 14.76
CA VAL A 174 5.43 -1.60 15.21
C VAL A 174 5.00 -3.05 14.95
N ASP A 175 4.08 -3.56 15.76
CA ASP A 175 3.55 -4.91 15.59
C ASP A 175 2.82 -5.05 14.24
N ILE A 176 3.19 -6.06 13.47
CA ILE A 176 2.65 -6.30 12.12
C ILE A 176 1.15 -6.65 12.19
N GLY A 177 0.71 -7.34 13.24
CA GLY A 177 -0.71 -7.65 13.43
C GLY A 177 -1.53 -6.40 13.70
N ALA A 178 -1.03 -5.50 14.56
CA ALA A 178 -1.65 -4.21 14.81
C ALA A 178 -1.67 -3.35 13.53
N MET A 179 -0.58 -3.36 12.76
CA MET A 179 -0.50 -2.68 11.47
C MET A 179 -1.52 -3.23 10.46
N LEU A 180 -1.70 -4.55 10.41
CA LEU A 180 -2.69 -5.22 9.56
C LEU A 180 -4.12 -4.80 9.94
N LEU A 181 -4.49 -4.89 11.21
CA LEU A 181 -5.85 -4.58 11.66
C LEU A 181 -6.21 -3.10 11.46
N THR A 182 -5.30 -2.19 11.83
CA THR A 182 -5.52 -0.76 11.65
C THR A 182 -5.54 -0.36 10.17
N GLY A 183 -4.68 -0.98 9.36
CA GLY A 183 -4.66 -0.79 7.91
C GLY A 183 -5.96 -1.25 7.26
N MET A 184 -6.47 -2.44 7.63
CA MET A 184 -7.75 -2.94 7.16
C MET A 184 -8.90 -2.01 7.56
N ALA A 185 -8.94 -1.54 8.80
CA ALA A 185 -9.99 -0.64 9.27
C ALA A 185 -9.98 0.71 8.53
N LEU A 186 -8.81 1.31 8.34
CA LEU A 186 -8.65 2.58 7.63
C LEU A 186 -8.88 2.45 6.12
N ALA A 187 -8.60 1.30 5.53
CA ALA A 187 -8.83 1.05 4.11
C ALA A 187 -10.33 1.02 3.74
N VAL A 188 -11.20 0.54 4.64
CA VAL A 188 -12.66 0.44 4.38
C VAL A 188 -13.27 1.78 3.97
N PRO A 189 -13.17 2.87 4.75
CA PRO A 189 -13.74 4.16 4.35
C PRO A 189 -13.11 4.72 3.07
N CYS A 190 -11.84 4.45 2.80
CA CYS A 190 -11.17 4.86 1.56
C CYS A 190 -11.80 4.17 0.34
N VAL A 191 -12.01 2.86 0.41
CA VAL A 191 -12.66 2.08 -0.66
C VAL A 191 -14.10 2.53 -0.88
N ILE A 192 -14.86 2.77 0.20
CA ILE A 192 -16.22 3.31 0.12
C ILE A 192 -16.23 4.65 -0.62
N GLY A 193 -15.31 5.56 -0.30
CA GLY A 193 -15.19 6.86 -0.97
C GLY A 193 -14.90 6.73 -2.46
N ILE A 194 -14.02 5.80 -2.85
CA ILE A 194 -13.73 5.53 -4.27
C ILE A 194 -14.95 4.95 -4.99
N VAL A 195 -15.70 4.04 -4.37
CA VAL A 195 -16.91 3.47 -4.99
C VAL A 195 -17.95 4.56 -5.24
N PHE A 196 -18.19 5.46 -4.28
CA PHE A 196 -19.09 6.60 -4.50
C PHE A 196 -18.59 7.53 -5.62
N TYR A 197 -17.29 7.77 -5.69
CA TYR A 197 -16.69 8.52 -6.79
C TYR A 197 -16.90 7.82 -8.14
N ALA A 198 -16.68 6.53 -8.22
CA ALA A 198 -16.90 5.72 -9.42
C ALA A 198 -18.37 5.79 -9.89
N GLN A 199 -19.33 5.70 -8.96
CA GLN A 199 -20.76 5.88 -9.25
C GLN A 199 -21.10 7.30 -9.70
N TRP A 200 -20.41 8.31 -9.15
CA TRP A 200 -20.57 9.69 -9.58
C TRP A 200 -20.03 9.90 -11.00
N LEU A 201 -18.90 9.29 -11.35
CA LEU A 201 -18.34 9.32 -12.71
C LEU A 201 -19.32 8.76 -13.74
N ASP A 202 -19.97 7.64 -13.44
CA ASP A 202 -20.97 7.00 -14.30
C ASP A 202 -22.13 7.96 -14.66
N LYS A 203 -22.63 8.67 -13.64
CA LYS A 203 -23.70 9.65 -13.81
C LYS A 203 -23.26 10.93 -14.53
N ARG A 204 -22.00 11.32 -14.34
CA ARG A 204 -21.48 12.58 -14.89
C ARG A 204 -21.00 12.45 -16.33
N TYR A 205 -20.53 11.26 -16.70
CA TYR A 205 -19.96 10.96 -18.01
C TYR A 205 -20.55 9.65 -18.57
N PRO A 206 -21.87 9.64 -18.87
CA PRO A 206 -22.55 8.41 -19.32
C PRO A 206 -21.99 7.87 -20.65
N ASP A 207 -21.44 8.75 -21.49
CA ASP A 207 -20.87 8.41 -22.80
C ASP A 207 -19.37 8.14 -22.75
N PHE A 208 -18.77 8.13 -21.56
CA PHE A 208 -17.38 7.80 -21.35
C PHE A 208 -17.18 6.28 -21.39
N VAL A 209 -17.54 5.69 -22.53
CA VAL A 209 -17.18 4.31 -22.85
C VAL A 209 -15.89 4.40 -23.65
N PRO A 210 -14.77 3.82 -23.17
CA PRO A 210 -13.60 3.68 -24.02
C PRO A 210 -14.00 2.92 -25.31
N ARG A 211 -13.94 3.57 -26.45
CA ARG A 211 -14.24 2.98 -27.77
C ARG A 211 -13.14 1.99 -28.22
N THR A 212 -12.68 1.10 -27.38
CA THR A 212 -11.49 0.32 -27.68
C THR A 212 -11.74 -1.13 -28.04
N LEU A 213 -12.98 -1.59 -28.06
CA LEU A 213 -13.24 -2.95 -28.54
C LEU A 213 -14.52 -2.93 -29.37
N ASN A 214 -14.41 -3.29 -30.65
CA ASN A 214 -15.56 -3.67 -31.46
C ASN A 214 -16.35 -4.73 -30.71
N ALA A 215 -17.68 -4.72 -30.84
CA ALA A 215 -18.55 -5.70 -30.17
C ALA A 215 -18.08 -7.15 -30.41
N ASP A 216 -17.49 -7.40 -31.56
CA ASP A 216 -16.98 -8.72 -31.96
C ASP A 216 -15.69 -9.11 -31.25
N GLU A 217 -14.75 -8.18 -31.04
CA GLU A 217 -13.52 -8.43 -30.27
C GLU A 217 -13.83 -8.68 -28.80
N VAL A 218 -14.81 -7.98 -28.28
CA VAL A 218 -15.25 -8.19 -26.89
C VAL A 218 -16.05 -9.48 -26.75
N ASN A 219 -16.86 -9.87 -27.76
CA ASN A 219 -17.52 -11.18 -27.78
C ASN A 219 -16.51 -12.30 -27.90
N ALA A 220 -15.51 -12.17 -28.79
CA ALA A 220 -14.41 -13.12 -28.90
C ALA A 220 -13.62 -13.26 -27.61
N ALA A 221 -13.28 -12.15 -26.94
CA ALA A 221 -12.59 -12.17 -25.65
C ALA A 221 -13.44 -12.79 -24.53
N LEU A 222 -14.77 -12.59 -24.54
CA LEU A 222 -15.69 -13.25 -23.60
C LEU A 222 -15.88 -14.73 -23.90
N GLU A 223 -16.00 -15.11 -25.15
CA GLU A 223 -16.08 -16.51 -25.54
C GLU A 223 -14.76 -17.24 -25.21
N GLN A 224 -13.63 -16.61 -25.48
CA GLN A 224 -12.33 -17.14 -25.11
C GLN A 224 -12.21 -17.25 -23.60
N TYR A 225 -12.59 -16.21 -22.85
CA TYR A 225 -12.60 -16.23 -21.39
C TYR A 225 -13.55 -17.29 -20.80
N ASN A 226 -14.76 -17.42 -21.37
CA ASN A 226 -15.72 -18.45 -20.93
C ASN A 226 -15.23 -19.86 -21.29
N LYS A 227 -14.61 -20.05 -22.46
CA LYS A 227 -13.99 -21.33 -22.86
C LYS A 227 -12.79 -21.66 -21.97
N GLU A 228 -11.93 -20.70 -21.67
CA GLU A 228 -10.81 -20.86 -20.73
C GLU A 228 -11.30 -21.15 -19.32
N LYS A 229 -12.42 -20.54 -18.90
CA LYS A 229 -13.06 -20.77 -17.61
C LYS A 229 -13.71 -22.15 -17.50
N GLU A 230 -14.37 -22.63 -18.55
CA GLU A 230 -14.92 -23.98 -18.60
C GLU A 230 -13.82 -25.06 -18.63
N GLN A 231 -12.64 -24.71 -19.15
CA GLN A 231 -11.46 -25.59 -19.18
C GLN A 231 -10.58 -25.46 -17.93
N LYS A 232 -10.61 -24.31 -17.20
CA LYS A 232 -9.88 -24.13 -15.94
C LYS A 232 -10.69 -24.67 -14.77
N ASP A 233 -10.18 -25.70 -14.14
CA ASP A 233 -10.67 -26.26 -12.86
C ASP A 233 -10.30 -25.28 -11.74
N LEU A 234 -11.05 -24.17 -11.62
CA LEU A 234 -10.78 -23.17 -10.57
C LEU A 234 -10.98 -23.80 -9.18
N PRO A 235 -10.11 -23.50 -8.20
CA PRO A 235 -10.26 -24.01 -6.84
C PRO A 235 -11.58 -23.57 -6.21
N SER A 236 -12.07 -24.29 -5.21
CA SER A 236 -13.26 -23.89 -4.47
C SER A 236 -13.03 -22.56 -3.74
N LEU A 237 -14.09 -21.79 -3.46
CA LEU A 237 -13.98 -20.51 -2.75
C LEU A 237 -13.28 -20.69 -1.38
N MET A 238 -13.62 -21.75 -0.66
CA MET A 238 -13.04 -22.01 0.65
C MET A 238 -11.53 -22.27 0.56
N LEU A 239 -11.09 -23.08 -0.41
CA LEU A 239 -9.66 -23.31 -0.65
C LEU A 239 -8.94 -22.04 -1.10
N SER A 240 -9.59 -21.20 -1.93
CA SER A 240 -9.04 -19.92 -2.38
C SER A 240 -8.84 -18.92 -1.26
N LEU A 241 -9.74 -18.89 -0.26
CA LEU A 241 -9.67 -17.97 0.88
C LEU A 241 -8.76 -18.49 2.00
N LEU A 242 -8.56 -19.80 2.10
CA LEU A 242 -7.83 -20.41 3.21
C LEU A 242 -6.41 -19.82 3.42
N PRO A 243 -5.55 -19.69 2.38
CA PRO A 243 -4.23 -19.09 2.54
C PRO A 243 -4.24 -17.61 2.94
N ILE A 244 -5.34 -16.89 2.67
CA ILE A 244 -5.51 -15.48 3.06
C ILE A 244 -6.01 -15.38 4.48
N VAL A 245 -7.07 -16.10 4.82
CA VAL A 245 -7.80 -15.97 6.09
C VAL A 245 -7.01 -16.58 7.26
N VAL A 246 -6.36 -17.73 7.04
CA VAL A 246 -5.64 -18.42 8.12
C VAL A 246 -4.54 -17.56 8.75
N PRO A 247 -3.60 -16.96 8.01
CA PRO A 247 -2.58 -16.11 8.62
C PRO A 247 -3.19 -14.89 9.32
N ILE A 248 -4.24 -14.27 8.76
CA ILE A 248 -4.92 -13.13 9.37
C ILE A 248 -5.49 -13.55 10.73
N VAL A 249 -6.19 -14.67 10.80
CA VAL A 249 -6.78 -15.19 12.05
C VAL A 249 -5.69 -15.53 13.07
N LEU A 250 -4.61 -16.19 12.66
CA LEU A 250 -3.50 -16.52 13.55
C LEU A 250 -2.83 -15.28 14.14
N ILE A 251 -2.53 -14.29 13.30
CA ILE A 251 -1.93 -13.02 13.71
C ILE A 251 -2.89 -12.25 14.64
N PHE A 252 -4.19 -12.26 14.34
CA PHE A 252 -5.22 -11.64 15.17
C PHE A 252 -5.34 -12.29 16.55
N LEU A 253 -5.36 -13.63 16.60
CA LEU A 253 -5.40 -14.38 17.87
C LEU A 253 -4.17 -14.06 18.73
N LYS A 254 -2.97 -14.00 18.12
CA LYS A 254 -1.75 -13.56 18.82
C LYS A 254 -1.92 -12.15 19.37
N ALA A 255 -2.42 -11.19 18.57
CA ALA A 255 -2.60 -9.80 19.00
C ALA A 255 -3.55 -9.70 20.20
N ILE A 256 -4.67 -10.45 20.17
CA ILE A 256 -5.60 -10.53 21.29
C ILE A 256 -4.92 -11.09 22.54
N CYS A 257 -4.26 -12.25 22.43
CA CYS A 257 -3.58 -12.90 23.54
C CYS A 257 -2.51 -12.00 24.16
N SER A 258 -1.71 -11.32 23.32
CA SER A 258 -0.68 -10.39 23.76
C SER A 258 -1.28 -9.17 24.50
N THR A 259 -2.39 -8.62 23.99
CA THR A 259 -3.07 -7.49 24.64
C THR A 259 -3.72 -7.90 25.95
N LEU A 260 -4.39 -9.05 26.00
CA LEU A 260 -5.00 -9.55 27.24
C LEU A 260 -3.94 -9.81 28.33
N ALA A 261 -2.76 -10.28 27.94
CA ALA A 261 -1.67 -10.52 28.90
C ALA A 261 -1.11 -9.21 29.54
N THR A 262 -1.40 -8.03 28.97
CA THR A 262 -1.03 -6.73 29.58
C THR A 262 -2.09 -6.19 30.55
N VAL A 263 -3.27 -6.80 30.59
CA VAL A 263 -4.35 -6.37 31.51
C VAL A 263 -4.07 -6.85 32.92
N GLU A 264 -4.27 -5.98 33.90
CA GLU A 264 -4.10 -6.30 35.33
C GLU A 264 -4.99 -7.49 35.72
N GLY A 265 -4.42 -8.49 36.40
CA GLY A 265 -5.09 -9.75 36.74
C GLY A 265 -4.98 -10.87 35.73
N TRP A 266 -4.53 -10.62 34.50
CA TRP A 266 -4.39 -11.61 33.43
C TRP A 266 -2.92 -11.85 33.01
N SER A 267 -1.96 -11.32 33.76
CA SER A 267 -0.52 -11.45 33.49
C SER A 267 -0.02 -12.91 33.42
N GLY A 268 -0.67 -13.84 34.14
CA GLY A 268 -0.40 -15.28 34.07
C GLY A 268 -0.72 -15.94 32.73
N LEU A 269 -1.51 -15.29 31.88
CA LEU A 269 -1.80 -15.78 30.52
C LEU A 269 -0.54 -15.87 29.65
N ALA A 270 0.42 -14.97 29.80
CA ALA A 270 1.65 -14.96 29.00
C ALA A 270 2.48 -16.25 29.17
N THR A 271 2.40 -16.90 30.33
CA THR A 271 3.12 -18.14 30.62
C THR A 271 2.31 -19.41 30.35
N HIS A 272 1.03 -19.27 29.99
CA HIS A 272 0.18 -20.43 29.71
C HIS A 272 0.61 -21.11 28.38
N PRO A 273 0.84 -22.45 28.37
CA PRO A 273 1.37 -23.15 27.18
C PRO A 273 0.55 -22.95 25.90
N VAL A 274 -0.78 -22.89 26.01
CA VAL A 274 -1.66 -22.63 24.85
C VAL A 274 -1.46 -21.23 24.28
N VAL A 275 -1.30 -20.22 25.16
CA VAL A 275 -1.05 -18.84 24.73
C VAL A 275 0.36 -18.73 24.09
N GLN A 276 1.35 -19.41 24.62
CA GLN A 276 2.67 -19.48 24.00
C GLN A 276 2.62 -20.14 22.62
N ALA A 277 1.85 -21.23 22.46
CA ALA A 277 1.64 -21.86 21.15
C ALA A 277 0.93 -20.91 20.16
N ILE A 278 -0.13 -20.18 20.60
CA ILE A 278 -0.82 -19.18 19.79
C ILE A 278 0.15 -18.04 19.40
N ASN A 279 0.97 -17.57 20.33
CA ASN A 279 1.96 -16.53 20.07
C ASN A 279 3.03 -16.98 19.06
N PHE A 280 3.42 -18.26 19.09
CA PHE A 280 4.35 -18.84 18.14
C PHE A 280 3.74 -18.96 16.74
N VAL A 281 2.58 -19.64 16.59
CA VAL A 281 1.95 -19.84 15.27
C VAL A 281 1.37 -18.55 14.71
N GLY A 282 0.97 -17.62 15.56
CA GLY A 282 0.48 -16.29 15.19
C GLY A 282 1.60 -15.26 14.93
N SER A 283 2.89 -15.64 15.10
CA SER A 283 3.96 -14.77 14.65
C SER A 283 3.89 -14.62 13.12
N PRO A 284 4.07 -13.41 12.56
CA PRO A 284 3.86 -13.16 11.13
C PRO A 284 4.65 -14.09 10.21
N VAL A 285 5.89 -14.42 10.59
CA VAL A 285 6.74 -15.36 9.83
C VAL A 285 6.13 -16.76 9.77
N ILE A 286 5.71 -17.31 10.92
CA ILE A 286 5.14 -18.66 10.99
C ILE A 286 3.75 -18.72 10.35
N ALA A 287 2.91 -17.71 10.62
CA ALA A 287 1.58 -17.62 10.03
C ALA A 287 1.62 -17.56 8.50
N LEU A 288 2.56 -16.79 7.91
CA LEU A 288 2.75 -16.75 6.45
C LEU A 288 3.43 -18.02 5.91
N ALA A 289 4.34 -18.63 6.64
CA ALA A 289 4.90 -19.93 6.23
C ALA A 289 3.80 -21.00 6.15
N ILE A 290 2.91 -21.06 7.14
CA ILE A 290 1.70 -21.91 7.12
C ILE A 290 0.84 -21.59 5.90
N SER A 291 0.63 -20.29 5.61
CA SER A 291 -0.15 -19.84 4.46
C SER A 291 0.44 -20.31 3.12
N VAL A 292 1.76 -20.20 2.93
CA VAL A 292 2.44 -20.71 1.73
C VAL A 292 2.26 -22.22 1.60
N LEU A 293 2.44 -22.97 2.68
CA LEU A 293 2.20 -24.42 2.68
C LEU A 293 0.75 -24.75 2.32
N LEU A 294 -0.22 -24.05 2.92
CA LEU A 294 -1.63 -24.20 2.57
C LEU A 294 -1.85 -23.93 1.08
N ALA A 295 -1.30 -22.85 0.54
CA ALA A 295 -1.43 -22.52 -0.88
C ALA A 295 -0.85 -23.61 -1.79
N VAL A 296 0.33 -24.13 -1.47
CA VAL A 296 0.96 -25.23 -2.24
C VAL A 296 0.06 -26.47 -2.26
N TYR A 297 -0.43 -26.91 -1.11
CA TYR A 297 -1.16 -28.16 -1.02
C TYR A 297 -2.66 -28.05 -1.40
N THR A 298 -3.26 -26.87 -1.31
CA THR A 298 -4.69 -26.69 -1.58
C THR A 298 -4.99 -26.04 -2.92
N LEU A 299 -4.12 -25.15 -3.40
CA LEU A 299 -4.39 -24.40 -4.64
C LEU A 299 -3.70 -25.01 -5.87
N VAL A 300 -2.53 -25.59 -5.68
CA VAL A 300 -1.73 -26.16 -6.79
C VAL A 300 -1.35 -27.64 -6.55
N PRO A 301 -2.28 -28.50 -6.06
CA PRO A 301 -1.95 -29.87 -5.67
C PRO A 301 -1.53 -30.77 -6.85
N ARG A 302 -1.85 -30.38 -8.08
CA ARG A 302 -1.50 -31.12 -9.30
C ARG A 302 -0.27 -30.56 -10.02
N MET A 303 0.27 -29.43 -9.54
CA MET A 303 1.48 -28.83 -10.10
C MET A 303 2.69 -29.67 -9.68
N ASP A 304 3.57 -29.97 -10.62
CA ASP A 304 4.79 -30.70 -10.31
C ASP A 304 5.74 -29.87 -9.41
N LYS A 305 6.66 -30.55 -8.77
CA LYS A 305 7.57 -29.95 -7.78
C LYS A 305 8.44 -28.84 -8.39
N HIS A 306 8.91 -29.02 -9.62
CA HIS A 306 9.80 -28.07 -10.29
C HIS A 306 9.04 -26.78 -10.62
N THR A 307 7.89 -26.90 -11.28
CA THR A 307 7.02 -25.77 -11.60
C THR A 307 6.56 -25.01 -10.35
N THR A 308 6.23 -25.73 -9.27
CA THR A 308 5.86 -25.09 -8.00
C THR A 308 7.01 -24.24 -7.45
N ALA A 309 8.25 -24.77 -7.47
CA ALA A 309 9.43 -24.05 -7.03
C ALA A 309 9.69 -22.80 -7.90
N GLU A 310 9.59 -22.91 -9.23
CA GLU A 310 9.73 -21.79 -10.16
C GLU A 310 8.72 -20.67 -9.85
N ARG A 311 7.44 -21.00 -9.59
CA ARG A 311 6.42 -20.00 -9.26
C ARG A 311 6.70 -19.28 -7.93
N LEU A 312 7.22 -20.01 -6.94
CA LEU A 312 7.65 -19.42 -5.67
C LEU A 312 8.86 -18.49 -5.87
N GLU A 313 9.82 -18.87 -6.69
CA GLU A 313 11.00 -18.05 -7.02
C GLU A 313 10.63 -16.80 -7.81
N GLU A 314 9.70 -16.87 -8.77
CA GLU A 314 9.16 -15.69 -9.49
C GLU A 314 8.56 -14.66 -8.51
N GLY A 315 7.86 -15.12 -7.47
CA GLY A 315 7.38 -14.26 -6.39
C GLY A 315 8.54 -13.54 -5.69
N LEU A 316 9.59 -14.26 -5.31
CA LEU A 316 10.77 -13.67 -4.64
C LEU A 316 11.52 -12.67 -5.53
N GLN A 317 11.69 -12.96 -6.82
CA GLN A 317 12.34 -12.05 -7.77
C GLN A 317 11.64 -10.69 -7.82
N SER A 318 10.30 -10.67 -7.80
CA SER A 318 9.53 -9.44 -7.79
C SER A 318 9.72 -8.60 -6.52
N ALA A 319 10.03 -9.23 -5.39
CA ALA A 319 10.26 -8.56 -4.11
C ALA A 319 11.71 -8.07 -3.92
N GLY A 320 12.67 -8.54 -4.70
CA GLY A 320 14.09 -8.26 -4.49
C GLY A 320 14.43 -6.78 -4.39
N ILE A 321 13.91 -5.96 -5.31
CA ILE A 321 14.09 -4.50 -5.30
C ILE A 321 13.49 -3.88 -4.03
N ILE A 322 12.31 -4.34 -3.62
CA ILE A 322 11.61 -3.80 -2.45
C ILE A 322 12.38 -4.10 -1.17
N LEU A 323 12.90 -5.32 -1.03
CA LEU A 323 13.75 -5.71 0.10
C LEU A 323 14.99 -4.80 0.21
N LEU A 324 15.70 -4.58 -0.91
CA LEU A 324 16.89 -3.75 -0.92
C LEU A 324 16.58 -2.28 -0.59
N VAL A 325 15.50 -1.72 -1.14
CA VAL A 325 15.06 -0.34 -0.85
C VAL A 325 14.64 -0.20 0.62
N THR A 326 13.94 -1.20 1.17
CA THR A 326 13.54 -1.19 2.58
C THR A 326 14.75 -1.27 3.52
N GLY A 327 15.73 -2.12 3.20
CA GLY A 327 17.00 -2.17 3.93
C GLY A 327 17.76 -0.84 3.89
N ALA A 328 17.83 -0.19 2.71
CA ALA A 328 18.44 1.14 2.58
C ALA A 328 17.69 2.22 3.39
N GLY A 329 16.35 2.11 3.44
CA GLY A 329 15.52 2.96 4.32
C GLY A 329 15.88 2.78 5.79
N GLY A 330 16.04 1.55 6.23
CA GLY A 330 16.49 1.23 7.58
C GLY A 330 17.91 1.75 7.90
N ALA A 331 18.82 1.68 6.94
CA ALA A 331 20.16 2.28 7.04
C ALA A 331 20.09 3.79 7.23
N LEU A 332 19.30 4.50 6.40
CA LEU A 332 19.10 5.94 6.54
C LEU A 332 18.49 6.29 7.90
N GLY A 333 17.44 5.56 8.32
CA GLY A 333 16.80 5.76 9.63
C GLY A 333 17.77 5.56 10.80
N ALA A 334 18.64 4.55 10.75
CA ALA A 334 19.68 4.32 11.74
C ALA A 334 20.69 5.48 11.82
N ILE A 335 21.14 5.97 10.66
CA ILE A 335 22.02 7.15 10.60
C ILE A 335 21.35 8.38 11.23
N LEU A 336 20.08 8.66 10.92
CA LEU A 336 19.36 9.81 11.49
C LEU A 336 19.22 9.72 13.02
N ARG A 337 18.99 8.51 13.53
CA ARG A 337 18.94 8.24 14.96
C ARG A 337 20.31 8.44 15.63
N ASP A 338 21.35 7.80 15.08
CA ASP A 338 22.66 7.69 15.72
C ASP A 338 23.53 8.95 15.51
N SER A 339 23.21 9.83 14.53
CA SER A 339 23.81 11.16 14.37
C SER A 339 23.22 12.21 15.33
N GLY A 340 22.10 11.91 16.00
CA GLY A 340 21.38 12.86 16.82
C GLY A 340 20.51 13.86 16.05
N ALA A 341 20.46 13.78 14.72
CA ALA A 341 19.59 14.64 13.90
C ALA A 341 18.11 14.43 14.24
N GLY A 342 17.71 13.18 14.54
CA GLY A 342 16.35 12.84 14.95
C GLY A 342 15.91 13.58 16.20
N GLN A 343 16.74 13.61 17.24
CA GLN A 343 16.43 14.28 18.50
C GLN A 343 16.30 15.80 18.34
N GLN A 344 17.23 16.41 17.61
CA GLN A 344 17.21 17.86 17.39
C GLN A 344 16.00 18.32 16.57
N LEU A 345 15.56 17.51 15.61
CA LEU A 345 14.35 17.79 14.86
C LEU A 345 13.07 17.52 15.65
N ALA A 346 13.07 16.54 16.55
CA ALA A 346 11.90 16.21 17.35
C ALA A 346 11.43 17.42 18.19
N GLU A 347 12.37 18.19 18.75
CA GLU A 347 12.06 19.42 19.49
C GLU A 347 11.38 20.49 18.61
N GLN A 348 11.83 20.65 17.37
CA GLN A 348 11.24 21.61 16.44
C GLN A 348 9.87 21.12 15.94
N VAL A 349 9.77 19.84 15.63
CA VAL A 349 8.55 19.19 15.17
C VAL A 349 7.45 19.22 16.22
N ALA A 350 7.77 19.02 17.50
CA ALA A 350 6.82 19.08 18.60
C ALA A 350 6.18 20.48 18.77
N ASN A 351 6.85 21.53 18.28
CA ASN A 351 6.38 22.91 18.34
C ASN A 351 5.61 23.36 17.08
N LEU A 352 5.44 22.48 16.10
CA LEU A 352 4.65 22.80 14.89
C LEU A 352 3.15 22.91 15.23
N PRO A 353 2.39 23.75 14.51
CA PRO A 353 0.95 23.91 14.72
C PRO A 353 0.13 22.70 14.23
N ILE A 354 0.76 21.65 13.73
CA ILE A 354 0.16 20.40 13.28
C ILE A 354 0.65 19.24 14.13
N SER A 355 -0.17 18.21 14.29
CA SER A 355 0.26 17.01 15.02
C SER A 355 1.48 16.36 14.36
N PRO A 356 2.53 16.02 15.13
CA PRO A 356 3.71 15.33 14.63
C PRO A 356 3.41 14.05 13.87
N ILE A 357 2.29 13.37 14.16
CA ILE A 357 1.85 12.14 13.51
C ILE A 357 1.56 12.34 12.00
N LEU A 358 1.27 13.57 11.55
CA LEU A 358 1.05 13.90 10.15
C LEU A 358 2.34 14.11 9.35
N ILE A 359 3.50 14.18 9.99
CA ILE A 359 4.78 14.34 9.30
C ILE A 359 5.05 13.20 8.31
N PRO A 360 4.97 11.91 8.70
CA PRO A 360 5.16 10.84 7.73
C PRO A 360 4.11 10.86 6.61
N PHE A 361 2.88 11.32 6.87
CA PHE A 361 1.86 11.52 5.85
C PHE A 361 2.28 12.58 4.82
N ILE A 362 2.74 13.74 5.30
CA ILE A 362 3.18 14.85 4.43
C ILE A 362 4.43 14.45 3.64
N VAL A 363 5.43 13.84 4.29
CA VAL A 363 6.66 13.38 3.62
C VAL A 363 6.35 12.34 2.55
N ALA A 364 5.50 11.34 2.86
CA ALA A 364 5.09 10.34 1.89
C ALA A 364 4.36 10.98 0.69
N THR A 365 3.49 11.97 0.94
CA THR A 365 2.77 12.73 -0.09
C THR A 365 3.73 13.44 -1.03
N LEU A 366 4.72 14.13 -0.49
CA LEU A 366 5.73 14.86 -1.28
C LEU A 366 6.60 13.90 -2.10
N VAL A 367 7.09 12.83 -1.46
CA VAL A 367 7.91 11.82 -2.15
C VAL A 367 7.10 11.12 -3.24
N ARG A 368 5.82 10.83 -2.99
CA ARG A 368 4.91 10.22 -3.97
C ARG A 368 4.74 11.10 -5.21
N LEU A 369 4.50 12.40 -5.04
CA LEU A 369 4.44 13.36 -6.14
C LEU A 369 5.71 13.37 -6.99
N ILE A 370 6.85 13.27 -6.33
CA ILE A 370 8.14 13.40 -6.96
C ILE A 370 8.51 12.12 -7.71
N GLN A 371 8.40 10.96 -7.04
CA GLN A 371 9.04 9.72 -7.48
C GLN A 371 8.06 8.72 -8.11
N GLY A 372 6.77 8.81 -7.77
CA GLY A 372 5.70 8.02 -8.39
C GLY A 372 5.43 6.66 -7.78
N SER A 373 6.40 5.99 -7.15
CA SER A 373 6.17 4.70 -6.48
C SER A 373 5.64 4.88 -5.06
N GLY A 374 4.45 4.34 -4.77
CA GLY A 374 3.86 4.39 -3.43
C GLY A 374 4.70 3.64 -2.39
N THR A 375 5.23 2.47 -2.76
CA THR A 375 6.08 1.67 -1.87
C THR A 375 7.35 2.44 -1.47
N VAL A 376 8.04 3.06 -2.44
CA VAL A 376 9.24 3.86 -2.14
C VAL A 376 8.88 5.12 -1.35
N ALA A 377 7.75 5.76 -1.65
CA ALA A 377 7.32 6.95 -0.94
C ALA A 377 7.07 6.68 0.55
N MET A 378 6.31 5.61 0.88
CA MET A 378 6.03 5.27 2.27
C MET A 378 7.28 4.81 3.03
N ILE A 379 8.17 4.04 2.40
CA ILE A 379 9.42 3.59 3.02
C ILE A 379 10.35 4.78 3.28
N THR A 380 10.52 5.68 2.30
CA THR A 380 11.32 6.90 2.48
C THR A 380 10.76 7.78 3.59
N ALA A 381 9.45 7.98 3.62
CA ALA A 381 8.81 8.74 4.68
C ALA A 381 8.99 8.11 6.06
N ALA A 382 8.83 6.79 6.16
CA ALA A 382 9.10 6.05 7.39
C ALA A 382 10.56 6.22 7.84
N SER A 383 11.51 6.07 6.91
CA SER A 383 12.95 6.17 7.20
C SER A 383 13.36 7.55 7.77
N ILE A 384 12.73 8.60 7.29
CA ILE A 384 12.99 9.97 7.75
C ILE A 384 12.23 10.25 9.05
N SER A 385 10.96 9.86 9.14
CA SER A 385 10.06 10.28 10.22
C SER A 385 10.16 9.42 11.47
N ALA A 386 10.36 8.10 11.36
CA ALA A 386 10.36 7.21 12.50
C ALA A 386 11.43 7.57 13.55
N PRO A 387 12.71 7.84 13.21
CA PRO A 387 13.71 8.20 14.19
C PRO A 387 13.44 9.56 14.86
N ILE A 388 12.73 10.47 14.20
CA ILE A 388 12.31 11.77 14.75
C ILE A 388 11.17 11.57 15.74
N LEU A 389 10.11 10.87 15.32
CA LEU A 389 8.91 10.67 16.12
C LEU A 389 9.18 9.79 17.35
N ALA A 390 10.12 8.86 17.28
CA ALA A 390 10.53 8.03 18.40
C ALA A 390 11.14 8.84 19.58
N GLN A 391 11.58 10.08 19.36
CA GLN A 391 12.11 10.98 20.38
C GLN A 391 11.02 11.86 21.03
N ILE A 392 9.80 11.86 20.47
CA ILE A 392 8.68 12.68 20.99
C ILE A 392 7.85 11.80 21.91
N PRO A 393 7.78 12.12 23.24
CA PRO A 393 7.00 11.32 24.18
C PRO A 393 5.51 11.26 23.80
N GLY A 394 4.91 10.08 23.97
CA GLY A 394 3.46 9.88 23.80
C GLY A 394 2.98 9.74 22.36
N ILE A 395 3.84 9.80 21.36
CA ILE A 395 3.45 9.57 19.97
C ILE A 395 3.05 8.11 19.73
N ASN A 396 1.88 7.91 19.12
CA ASN A 396 1.44 6.59 18.69
C ASN A 396 2.16 6.21 17.37
N MET A 397 3.23 5.41 17.49
CA MET A 397 4.05 4.98 16.34
C MET A 397 3.27 4.15 15.33
N LEU A 398 2.23 3.40 15.74
CA LEU A 398 1.37 2.65 14.84
C LEU A 398 0.54 3.57 13.94
N LEU A 399 -0.04 4.63 14.50
CA LEU A 399 -0.77 5.63 13.72
C LEU A 399 0.18 6.44 12.82
N ALA A 400 1.41 6.72 13.28
CA ALA A 400 2.44 7.37 12.46
C ALA A 400 2.85 6.49 11.27
N ALA A 401 2.98 5.17 11.48
CA ALA A 401 3.22 4.20 10.41
C ALA A 401 2.06 4.20 9.40
N GLN A 402 0.80 4.18 9.88
CA GLN A 402 -0.37 4.29 9.01
C GLN A 402 -0.44 5.63 8.27
N ALA A 403 0.01 6.72 8.89
CA ALA A 403 0.10 8.02 8.24
C ALA A 403 1.06 7.98 7.02
N ALA A 404 2.22 7.32 7.14
CA ALA A 404 3.13 7.13 6.02
C ALA A 404 2.50 6.34 4.87
N THR A 405 1.77 5.26 5.18
CA THR A 405 1.09 4.44 4.17
C THR A 405 -0.03 5.22 3.48
N MET A 406 -0.87 5.94 4.22
CA MET A 406 -1.94 6.76 3.66
C MET A 406 -1.40 7.92 2.81
N GLY A 407 -0.30 8.57 3.22
CA GLY A 407 0.34 9.62 2.44
C GLY A 407 0.83 9.14 1.07
N SER A 408 1.22 7.88 0.95
CA SER A 408 1.69 7.27 -0.28
C SER A 408 0.61 7.04 -1.36
N LEU A 409 -0.66 7.18 -1.01
CA LEU A 409 -1.79 7.08 -1.94
C LEU A 409 -1.98 8.34 -2.79
N PHE A 410 -1.32 9.45 -2.45
CA PHE A 410 -1.55 10.74 -3.09
C PHE A 410 -1.34 10.71 -4.60
N PHE A 411 -2.30 11.23 -5.33
CA PHE A 411 -2.26 11.65 -6.72
C PHE A 411 -1.37 10.78 -7.64
N GLY A 412 -1.73 9.50 -7.83
CA GLY A 412 -1.04 8.63 -8.79
C GLY A 412 -1.17 9.20 -10.21
N TYR A 413 -0.05 9.42 -10.92
CA TYR A 413 -0.06 9.98 -12.26
C TYR A 413 1.03 9.31 -13.13
N PHE A 414 1.44 9.92 -14.22
CA PHE A 414 2.28 9.31 -15.27
C PHE A 414 3.64 8.74 -14.81
N ASN A 415 4.11 9.07 -13.62
CA ASN A 415 5.32 8.50 -13.02
C ASN A 415 5.07 7.20 -12.22
N ASP A 416 3.81 6.76 -12.15
CA ASP A 416 3.38 5.53 -11.49
C ASP A 416 3.12 4.44 -12.55
N SER A 417 3.66 3.23 -12.36
CA SER A 417 3.42 2.08 -13.25
C SER A 417 1.94 1.73 -13.34
N LEU A 418 1.26 1.71 -12.21
CA LEU A 418 -0.16 1.34 -12.12
C LEU A 418 -1.07 2.35 -12.83
N PHE A 419 -0.69 3.62 -12.90
CA PHE A 419 -1.38 4.61 -13.72
C PHE A 419 -1.49 4.16 -15.18
N TRP A 420 -0.39 3.66 -15.73
CA TRP A 420 -0.37 3.18 -17.12
C TRP A 420 -1.11 1.86 -17.30
N VAL A 421 -0.96 0.92 -16.37
CA VAL A 421 -1.67 -0.37 -16.41
C VAL A 421 -3.17 -0.13 -16.42
N VAL A 422 -3.70 0.61 -15.46
CA VAL A 422 -5.14 0.89 -15.34
C VAL A 422 -5.66 1.62 -16.57
N ASN A 423 -5.03 2.74 -16.95
CA ASN A 423 -5.52 3.56 -18.05
C ASN A 423 -5.45 2.85 -19.40
N ARG A 424 -4.35 2.12 -19.70
CA ARG A 424 -4.22 1.36 -20.95
C ARG A 424 -5.23 0.23 -21.04
N MET A 425 -5.41 -0.55 -19.97
CA MET A 425 -6.38 -1.64 -19.97
C MET A 425 -7.82 -1.13 -20.07
N MET A 426 -8.10 0.03 -19.51
CA MET A 426 -9.40 0.70 -19.61
C MET A 426 -9.57 1.45 -20.96
N GLY A 427 -8.52 1.53 -21.78
CA GLY A 427 -8.56 2.21 -23.08
C GLY A 427 -8.60 3.73 -23.00
N VAL A 428 -8.17 4.31 -21.88
CA VAL A 428 -8.14 5.76 -21.66
C VAL A 428 -6.81 6.32 -22.14
N SER A 429 -6.83 7.12 -23.20
CA SER A 429 -5.63 7.70 -23.81
C SER A 429 -5.45 9.19 -23.57
N ASP A 430 -6.53 9.93 -23.32
CA ASP A 430 -6.45 11.37 -23.02
C ASP A 430 -5.95 11.60 -21.60
N VAL A 431 -4.90 12.45 -21.45
CA VAL A 431 -4.22 12.70 -20.16
C VAL A 431 -5.16 13.24 -19.09
N LYS A 432 -6.12 14.12 -19.46
CA LYS A 432 -7.07 14.68 -18.49
C LYS A 432 -8.05 13.60 -18.00
N GLN A 433 -8.49 12.75 -18.92
CA GLN A 433 -9.36 11.61 -18.60
C GLN A 433 -8.62 10.59 -17.73
N GLN A 434 -7.34 10.31 -18.02
CA GLN A 434 -6.50 9.44 -17.21
C GLN A 434 -6.39 9.94 -15.77
N MET A 435 -6.23 11.24 -15.56
CA MET A 435 -6.21 11.83 -14.22
C MET A 435 -7.56 11.67 -13.49
N VAL A 436 -8.67 11.86 -14.17
CA VAL A 436 -10.01 11.66 -13.62
C VAL A 436 -10.26 10.21 -13.23
N VAL A 437 -9.75 9.26 -14.05
CA VAL A 437 -9.92 7.82 -13.82
C VAL A 437 -9.04 7.30 -12.69
N TRP A 438 -7.83 7.84 -12.53
CA TRP A 438 -6.85 7.28 -11.60
C TRP A 438 -6.36 8.25 -10.54
N SER A 439 -5.91 9.46 -10.91
CA SER A 439 -5.30 10.39 -9.94
C SER A 439 -6.31 10.88 -8.90
N VAL A 440 -7.55 11.13 -9.31
CA VAL A 440 -8.59 11.58 -8.38
C VAL A 440 -9.01 10.49 -7.39
N PRO A 441 -9.31 9.24 -7.80
CA PRO A 441 -9.61 8.16 -6.85
C PRO A 441 -8.51 7.93 -5.80
N THR A 442 -7.24 7.93 -6.22
CA THR A 442 -6.12 7.77 -5.28
C THR A 442 -6.02 8.95 -4.31
N THR A 443 -6.31 10.17 -4.78
CA THR A 443 -6.35 11.37 -3.91
C THR A 443 -7.53 11.34 -2.93
N ILE A 444 -8.67 10.80 -3.33
CA ILE A 444 -9.82 10.60 -2.43
C ILE A 444 -9.44 9.64 -1.31
N ALA A 445 -8.80 8.50 -1.65
CA ALA A 445 -8.33 7.55 -0.64
C ALA A 445 -7.30 8.17 0.29
N TRP A 446 -6.35 8.94 -0.25
CA TRP A 446 -5.36 9.70 0.51
C TRP A 446 -6.01 10.67 1.51
N ALA A 447 -7.01 11.44 1.07
CA ALA A 447 -7.67 12.41 1.93
C ALA A 447 -8.48 11.73 3.04
N ILE A 448 -9.26 10.69 2.70
CA ILE A 448 -10.04 9.93 3.68
C ILE A 448 -9.11 9.22 4.67
N GLY A 449 -8.04 8.59 4.20
CA GLY A 449 -7.07 7.90 5.03
C GLY A 449 -6.32 8.85 5.97
N GLY A 450 -5.82 9.98 5.44
CA GLY A 450 -5.15 11.01 6.24
C GLY A 450 -6.07 11.63 7.29
N THR A 451 -7.32 11.96 6.91
CA THR A 451 -8.35 12.42 7.85
C THR A 451 -8.64 11.35 8.91
N GLY A 452 -8.76 10.08 8.52
CA GLY A 452 -9.00 8.97 9.44
C GLY A 452 -7.90 8.81 10.48
N VAL A 453 -6.63 8.84 10.06
CA VAL A 453 -5.47 8.80 10.98
C VAL A 453 -5.49 9.99 11.93
N ALA A 454 -5.72 11.21 11.41
CA ALA A 454 -5.76 12.41 12.23
C ALA A 454 -6.92 12.41 13.23
N LEU A 455 -8.10 11.93 12.84
CA LEU A 455 -9.26 11.77 13.74
C LEU A 455 -9.00 10.74 14.85
N ILE A 456 -8.42 9.58 14.51
CA ILE A 456 -8.09 8.57 15.51
C ILE A 456 -7.06 9.12 16.50
N ASN A 457 -6.05 9.85 16.01
CA ASN A 457 -5.07 10.50 16.87
C ASN A 457 -5.69 11.55 17.77
N LEU A 458 -6.62 12.36 17.26
CA LEU A 458 -7.30 13.39 18.04
C LEU A 458 -8.19 12.81 19.16
N LEU A 459 -8.84 11.67 18.89
CA LEU A 459 -9.78 11.04 19.83
C LEU A 459 -9.09 10.12 20.84
N PHE A 460 -8.02 9.43 20.43
CA PHE A 460 -7.40 8.36 21.20
C PHE A 460 -5.88 8.51 21.35
N GLY A 461 -5.29 9.56 20.79
CA GLY A 461 -3.86 9.82 20.83
C GLY A 461 -3.47 10.86 21.89
N SER A 462 -2.18 11.19 21.90
CA SER A 462 -1.56 12.10 22.89
C SER A 462 -1.60 13.57 22.51
N GLY A 463 -2.35 13.97 21.50
CA GLY A 463 -2.46 15.38 21.08
C GLY A 463 -2.77 15.53 19.61
N GLY A 464 -3.28 16.69 19.26
CA GLY A 464 -3.64 17.07 17.90
C GLY A 464 -4.52 18.30 17.90
N SER A 465 -4.66 18.91 16.74
CA SER A 465 -5.56 20.03 16.51
C SER A 465 -6.76 19.57 15.69
N TRP A 466 -7.92 20.17 15.90
CA TRP A 466 -9.08 19.98 15.01
C TRP A 466 -8.81 20.40 13.57
N LEU A 467 -7.73 21.12 13.33
CA LEU A 467 -7.26 21.46 11.98
C LEU A 467 -6.61 20.27 11.27
N ASP A 468 -6.04 19.31 12.02
CA ASP A 468 -5.32 18.17 11.44
C ASP A 468 -6.19 17.30 10.51
N PRO A 469 -7.42 16.88 10.90
CA PRO A 469 -8.31 16.15 10.00
C PRO A 469 -8.81 16.98 8.81
N LEU A 470 -8.82 18.32 8.93
CA LEU A 470 -9.30 19.20 7.87
C LEU A 470 -8.26 19.39 6.76
N LEU A 471 -6.96 19.29 7.07
CA LEU A 471 -5.89 19.52 6.11
C LEU A 471 -6.01 18.65 4.84
N PRO A 472 -6.15 17.31 4.92
CA PRO A 472 -6.33 16.48 3.73
C PRO A 472 -7.60 16.79 2.96
N ILE A 473 -8.70 17.14 3.65
CA ILE A 473 -10.00 17.50 3.03
C ILE A 473 -9.88 18.80 2.24
N VAL A 474 -9.22 19.82 2.79
CA VAL A 474 -9.01 21.11 2.10
C VAL A 474 -8.17 20.93 0.84
N VAL A 475 -7.09 20.11 0.92
CA VAL A 475 -6.25 19.79 -0.24
C VAL A 475 -7.06 19.03 -1.29
N LEU A 476 -7.87 18.04 -0.89
CA LEU A 476 -8.75 17.30 -1.81
C LEU A 476 -9.74 18.26 -2.48
N ALA A 477 -10.39 19.13 -1.71
CA ALA A 477 -11.34 20.10 -2.25
C ALA A 477 -10.68 21.04 -3.29
N ALA A 478 -9.47 21.52 -3.01
CA ALA A 478 -8.69 22.34 -3.93
C ALA A 478 -8.37 21.59 -5.23
N ILE A 479 -7.95 20.33 -5.14
CA ILE A 479 -7.67 19.47 -6.31
C ILE A 479 -8.96 19.22 -7.10
N MET A 480 -10.06 18.90 -6.43
CA MET A 480 -11.35 18.66 -7.10
C MET A 480 -11.87 19.94 -7.81
N LEU A 481 -11.69 21.11 -7.22
CA LEU A 481 -12.01 22.39 -7.85
C LEU A 481 -11.12 22.65 -9.07
N TRP A 482 -9.82 22.37 -8.96
CA TRP A 482 -8.89 22.50 -10.07
C TRP A 482 -9.23 21.52 -11.21
N VAL A 483 -9.50 20.24 -10.90
CA VAL A 483 -9.94 19.24 -11.89
C VAL A 483 -11.25 19.65 -12.53
N ARG A 484 -12.22 20.18 -11.76
CA ARG A 484 -13.49 20.68 -12.29
C ARG A 484 -13.28 21.87 -13.24
N TRP A 485 -12.41 22.79 -12.88
CA TRP A 485 -12.06 23.94 -13.73
C TRP A 485 -11.41 23.48 -15.05
N GLN A 486 -10.47 22.55 -14.99
CA GLN A 486 -9.89 21.93 -16.17
C GLN A 486 -10.92 21.17 -17.01
N ALA A 487 -11.88 20.49 -16.37
CA ALA A 487 -12.93 19.72 -17.05
C ALA A 487 -14.00 20.60 -17.71
N GLN A 488 -14.19 21.84 -17.28
CA GLN A 488 -15.06 22.79 -17.99
C GLN A 488 -14.57 23.08 -19.40
N GLY A 489 -13.25 23.10 -19.62
CA GLY A 489 -12.66 23.16 -20.97
C GLY A 489 -12.74 21.85 -21.77
N ILE A 490 -13.16 20.74 -21.17
CA ILE A 490 -13.31 19.41 -21.84
C ILE A 490 -14.72 19.26 -22.46
N LYS A 491 -15.76 19.91 -21.93
CA LYS A 491 -17.12 19.83 -22.46
C LYS A 491 -17.20 20.20 -23.94
N ASP A 492 -16.33 21.10 -24.39
CA ASP A 492 -16.30 21.55 -25.79
C ASP A 492 -15.42 20.67 -26.71
N LYS A 493 -14.69 19.68 -26.16
CA LYS A 493 -13.75 18.82 -26.90
C LYS A 493 -14.06 17.32 -26.82
N LEU A 494 -15.10 16.94 -26.08
CA LEU A 494 -15.58 15.54 -26.01
C LEU A 494 -16.48 15.17 -27.20
N VAL A 495 -16.59 16.01 -28.20
CA VAL A 495 -17.12 15.65 -29.52
C VAL A 495 -16.02 14.86 -30.22
N VAL A 496 -16.17 13.56 -30.20
CA VAL A 496 -15.35 12.63 -30.98
C VAL A 496 -15.44 13.06 -32.45
N LYS A 497 -14.34 13.50 -33.01
CA LYS A 497 -14.20 13.53 -34.46
C LYS A 497 -14.12 12.06 -34.91
N ASP A 498 -15.06 11.71 -35.74
CA ASP A 498 -15.13 10.43 -36.50
C ASP A 498 -13.82 10.12 -37.21
#